data_b8ae5a8fc47fed17ce6f1eaa9a91ebe1
#
_entry.id   b8ae5a8fc47fed17ce6f1eaa9a91ebe1
#
_cell.length_a   1.000
_cell.length_b   1.000
_cell.length_c   1.000
_cell.angle_alpha   90.00
_cell.angle_beta   90.00
_cell.angle_gamma   90.00
#
_symmetry.space_group_name_H-M   'P 1'
#
loop_
_entity.id
_entity.type
_entity.pdbx_description
1 polymer ?
#
loop_
_entity_poly.entity_id
_entity_poly.type
_entity_poly.pdbx_seq_one_letter_code
_entity_poly.pdbx_strand_id
1 'polypeptide(L)'
;MNETKKTVTFVAVAAVIVLIAWWARYTPPVTTTGDMRGKPLFPAFTDALAATSLEILEYDANSVKIKNFKVAQINNRWSIPSHENYPADAKDHLAQAATSLIGLTVLDVASESPSQEEVVLYGVVEPDQNTIKSSTRGIGKRVIFRDADDKVLADLIIGNKVPEKEELRYVRIKGQDPIYVVKLSDDKFSSEFGDWIEKDLLKLNPWDIKDVQIHDYSFDSVTGTLAPRSQIVLNYDDLGNPRWKLAQNLVFDGDQGTWKPQSLADNEELDTSKLDSMRTALDDLKIVDVRRKPEGISASLSADGTLAANRETAASLAEAGFFLASAKQFYSIFPMIGKKELKPGDVEVVSSEGEIRVGMKDGVRYLLRFGQVVAGGSSNQQGDSSGAGVNRYLFVMAEFDPELIPKPELEPLPELPPDNQPPAATTSTSEKPSAAVEEAQSATTVTQSPAPTDQPPTSGETSAKTAEEKKEGEAKKPEDLKAERERIEKENKRKQDEYEEKLKKGQERVKELNARFAEWYYIISDDVYRKIHLGFNDIVKKKETEKKDEGASTGTSSSEQEKATEPSQTEMLQDTQQAPPATEPDQTTPMAPAADNPQSAESSSSNPPPTDANEAPAQPAGEQPPQATPQQ
;
A
#
# COMPACT_ATOMS: atom_id res chain seq x y z
N MET A 1 35.17 -40.24 -65.50
CA MET A 1 35.65 -39.33 -64.43
C MET A 1 37.14 -39.59 -64.29
N ASN A 2 37.97 -38.57 -64.54
CA ASN A 2 39.42 -38.70 -64.45
C ASN A 2 39.87 -39.12 -63.06
N GLU A 3 40.87 -40.01 -63.03
CA GLU A 3 41.42 -40.59 -61.78
C GLU A 3 41.78 -39.49 -60.71
N THR A 4 42.30 -38.37 -61.15
CA THR A 4 42.63 -37.22 -60.34
C THR A 4 41.39 -36.60 -59.65
N LYS A 5 40.19 -36.60 -60.25
CA LYS A 5 38.97 -36.13 -59.66
C LYS A 5 38.47 -37.06 -58.54
N LYS A 6 38.64 -38.38 -58.71
CA LYS A 6 38.31 -39.36 -57.67
C LYS A 6 39.20 -39.19 -56.44
N THR A 7 40.50 -39.02 -56.62
CA THR A 7 41.48 -38.83 -55.58
C THR A 7 41.20 -37.55 -54.79
N VAL A 8 40.89 -36.41 -55.45
CA VAL A 8 40.55 -35.14 -54.78
C VAL A 8 39.27 -35.28 -54.02
N THR A 9 38.24 -36.00 -54.51
CA THR A 9 37.00 -36.23 -53.73
C THR A 9 37.25 -37.06 -52.49
N PHE A 10 38.08 -38.12 -52.58
CA PHE A 10 38.44 -38.93 -51.40
C PHE A 10 39.22 -38.12 -50.38
N VAL A 11 40.16 -37.28 -50.76
CA VAL A 11 40.91 -36.42 -49.86
C VAL A 11 40.00 -35.38 -49.19
N ALA A 12 39.07 -34.79 -49.91
CA ALA A 12 38.11 -33.85 -49.37
C ALA A 12 37.17 -34.49 -48.35
N VAL A 13 36.65 -35.69 -48.62
CA VAL A 13 35.82 -36.46 -47.69
C VAL A 13 36.60 -36.86 -46.44
N ALA A 14 37.86 -37.32 -46.61
CA ALA A 14 38.74 -37.65 -45.48
C ALA A 14 39.01 -36.40 -44.61
N ALA A 15 39.25 -35.22 -45.21
CA ALA A 15 39.45 -33.97 -44.45
C ALA A 15 38.20 -33.56 -43.69
N VAL A 16 37.00 -33.71 -44.26
CA VAL A 16 35.71 -33.42 -43.57
C VAL A 16 35.49 -34.39 -42.39
N ILE A 17 35.78 -35.66 -42.58
CA ILE A 17 35.68 -36.67 -41.50
C ILE A 17 36.68 -36.37 -40.38
N VAL A 18 37.91 -35.95 -40.69
CA VAL A 18 38.89 -35.53 -39.68
C VAL A 18 38.44 -34.28 -38.94
N LEU A 19 37.85 -33.29 -39.63
CA LEU A 19 37.29 -32.10 -39.03
C LEU A 19 36.11 -32.43 -38.11
N ILE A 20 35.21 -33.31 -38.51
CA ILE A 20 34.09 -33.77 -37.69
C ILE A 20 34.59 -34.56 -36.48
N ALA A 21 35.58 -35.44 -36.65
CA ALA A 21 36.17 -36.18 -35.56
C ALA A 21 36.97 -35.30 -34.58
N TRP A 22 37.61 -34.22 -35.10
CA TRP A 22 38.27 -33.22 -34.26
C TRP A 22 37.27 -32.39 -33.51
N TRP A 23 36.15 -31.97 -34.14
CA TRP A 23 35.06 -31.25 -33.48
C TRP A 23 34.32 -32.11 -32.48
N ALA A 24 34.09 -33.40 -32.79
CA ALA A 24 33.47 -34.36 -31.87
C ALA A 24 34.37 -34.72 -30.67
N ARG A 25 35.69 -34.49 -30.74
CA ARG A 25 36.64 -34.65 -29.63
C ARG A 25 36.74 -33.43 -28.72
N TYR A 26 36.10 -32.30 -29.11
CA TYR A 26 36.00 -31.14 -28.23
C TYR A 26 34.93 -31.41 -27.17
N THR A 27 35.24 -32.35 -26.25
CA THR A 27 34.57 -32.41 -24.97
C THR A 27 35.11 -31.25 -24.16
N PRO A 28 34.28 -30.28 -23.72
CA PRO A 28 34.75 -29.32 -22.72
C PRO A 28 35.30 -30.09 -21.53
N PRO A 29 36.38 -29.60 -20.89
CA PRO A 29 36.94 -30.29 -19.75
C PRO A 29 35.81 -30.52 -18.74
N VAL A 30 35.54 -31.79 -18.43
CA VAL A 30 34.67 -32.18 -17.32
C VAL A 30 35.38 -31.69 -16.08
N THR A 31 35.01 -30.50 -15.60
CA THR A 31 35.43 -30.06 -14.27
C THR A 31 34.87 -31.08 -13.30
N THR A 32 35.74 -31.96 -12.78
CA THR A 32 35.36 -32.89 -11.75
C THR A 32 34.84 -32.08 -10.56
N THR A 33 33.62 -32.31 -10.19
CA THR A 33 32.86 -31.54 -9.19
C THR A 33 33.51 -31.55 -7.81
N GLY A 34 34.34 -32.57 -7.51
CA GLY A 34 35.18 -32.61 -6.30
C GLY A 34 36.17 -31.45 -6.16
N ASP A 35 36.48 -30.75 -7.27
CA ASP A 35 37.33 -29.55 -7.27
C ASP A 35 36.60 -28.26 -6.88
N MET A 36 35.28 -28.30 -6.68
CA MET A 36 34.49 -27.09 -6.30
C MET A 36 34.48 -26.81 -4.81
N ARG A 37 34.86 -27.74 -3.93
CA ARG A 37 34.92 -27.48 -2.48
C ARG A 37 35.89 -26.33 -2.16
N GLY A 38 35.45 -25.37 -1.35
CA GLY A 38 36.24 -24.21 -0.97
C GLY A 38 36.28 -23.09 -2.04
N LYS A 39 35.67 -23.31 -3.21
CA LYS A 39 35.59 -22.28 -4.28
C LYS A 39 34.26 -21.52 -4.24
N PRO A 40 34.25 -20.28 -4.69
CA PRO A 40 33.00 -19.53 -4.81
C PRO A 40 32.07 -20.13 -5.88
N LEU A 41 30.78 -20.19 -5.58
CA LEU A 41 29.76 -20.76 -6.47
C LEU A 41 29.58 -19.91 -7.75
N PHE A 42 29.70 -18.57 -7.62
CA PHE A 42 29.61 -17.61 -8.71
C PHE A 42 30.88 -16.74 -8.78
N PRO A 43 32.00 -17.22 -9.33
CA PRO A 43 33.27 -16.50 -9.30
C PRO A 43 33.27 -15.22 -10.15
N ALA A 44 32.37 -15.11 -11.14
CA ALA A 44 32.21 -13.91 -11.98
C ALA A 44 31.33 -12.82 -11.34
N PHE A 45 30.59 -13.16 -10.31
CA PHE A 45 29.71 -12.21 -9.61
C PHE A 45 30.47 -11.62 -8.40
N THR A 46 31.10 -10.48 -8.59
CA THR A 46 31.99 -9.83 -7.61
C THR A 46 31.51 -8.48 -7.12
N ASP A 47 30.56 -7.87 -7.81
CA ASP A 47 30.00 -6.55 -7.47
C ASP A 47 28.46 -6.64 -7.33
N ALA A 48 27.97 -6.39 -6.11
CA ALA A 48 26.53 -6.37 -5.81
C ALA A 48 25.78 -5.26 -6.56
N LEU A 49 26.45 -4.14 -6.84
CA LEU A 49 25.85 -3.01 -7.53
C LEU A 49 25.68 -3.25 -9.04
N ALA A 50 26.36 -4.26 -9.59
CA ALA A 50 26.15 -4.69 -10.97
C ALA A 50 24.77 -5.33 -11.16
N ALA A 51 24.13 -5.83 -10.11
CA ALA A 51 22.80 -6.42 -10.18
C ALA A 51 21.73 -5.33 -10.31
N THR A 52 21.03 -5.31 -11.44
CA THR A 52 19.92 -4.37 -11.72
C THR A 52 18.58 -5.05 -11.72
N SER A 53 18.53 -6.39 -11.65
CA SER A 53 17.27 -7.11 -11.44
C SER A 53 17.47 -8.38 -10.61
N LEU A 54 16.42 -8.73 -9.91
CA LEU A 54 16.23 -9.96 -9.15
C LEU A 54 14.89 -10.56 -9.54
N GLU A 55 14.89 -11.84 -9.92
CA GLU A 55 13.70 -12.63 -10.18
C GLU A 55 13.68 -13.83 -9.25
N ILE A 56 12.56 -14.07 -8.57
CA ILE A 56 12.36 -15.16 -7.62
C ILE A 56 11.16 -15.97 -8.08
N LEU A 57 11.38 -17.26 -8.33
CA LEU A 57 10.31 -18.20 -8.62
C LEU A 57 10.16 -19.14 -7.42
N GLU A 58 8.98 -19.15 -6.84
CA GLU A 58 8.66 -19.94 -5.65
C GLU A 58 7.36 -20.70 -5.84
N TYR A 59 7.30 -21.94 -5.35
CA TYR A 59 6.09 -22.73 -5.38
C TYR A 59 5.18 -22.35 -4.21
N ASP A 60 3.97 -21.89 -4.52
CA ASP A 60 2.93 -21.65 -3.53
C ASP A 60 2.04 -22.89 -3.39
N ALA A 61 2.13 -23.55 -2.25
CA ALA A 61 1.38 -24.76 -1.96
C ALA A 61 -0.13 -24.51 -1.80
N ASN A 62 -0.54 -23.29 -1.43
CA ASN A 62 -1.95 -22.94 -1.21
C ASN A 62 -2.69 -22.76 -2.54
N SER A 63 -2.07 -22.07 -3.48
CA SER A 63 -2.64 -21.83 -4.81
C SER A 63 -2.24 -22.89 -5.85
N VAL A 64 -1.28 -23.79 -5.51
CA VAL A 64 -0.71 -24.80 -6.40
C VAL A 64 -0.17 -24.16 -7.69
N LYS A 65 0.55 -23.04 -7.54
CA LYS A 65 1.11 -22.25 -8.66
C LYS A 65 2.55 -21.85 -8.37
N ILE A 66 3.29 -21.50 -9.42
CA ILE A 66 4.56 -20.81 -9.28
C ILE A 66 4.28 -19.32 -9.15
N LYS A 67 4.67 -18.75 -8.04
CA LYS A 67 4.73 -17.31 -7.80
C LYS A 67 6.01 -16.79 -8.46
N ASN A 68 5.86 -15.90 -9.42
CA ASN A 68 6.98 -15.22 -10.06
C ASN A 68 7.03 -13.79 -9.54
N PHE A 69 8.04 -13.48 -8.75
CA PHE A 69 8.29 -12.15 -8.23
C PHE A 69 9.52 -11.55 -8.89
N LYS A 70 9.41 -10.33 -9.41
CA LYS A 70 10.52 -9.65 -10.07
C LYS A 70 10.64 -8.21 -9.61
N VAL A 71 11.87 -7.82 -9.24
CA VAL A 71 12.28 -6.43 -8.99
C VAL A 71 13.34 -6.07 -10.01
N ALA A 72 13.22 -4.90 -10.63
CA ALA A 72 14.18 -4.46 -11.64
C ALA A 72 14.31 -2.93 -11.67
N GLN A 73 15.46 -2.44 -12.09
CA GLN A 73 15.67 -1.04 -12.38
C GLN A 73 15.21 -0.73 -13.81
N ILE A 74 14.11 0.01 -13.94
CA ILE A 74 13.53 0.41 -15.23
C ILE A 74 13.60 1.94 -15.31
N ASN A 75 14.22 2.46 -16.37
CA ASN A 75 14.41 3.91 -16.55
C ASN A 75 15.04 4.60 -15.32
N ASN A 76 16.06 3.97 -14.75
CA ASN A 76 16.77 4.43 -13.54
C ASN A 76 15.90 4.50 -12.26
N ARG A 77 14.75 3.83 -12.26
CA ARG A 77 13.83 3.74 -11.11
C ARG A 77 13.62 2.28 -10.75
N TRP A 78 13.72 1.95 -9.47
CA TRP A 78 13.39 0.62 -8.98
C TRP A 78 11.89 0.38 -9.06
N SER A 79 11.49 -0.73 -9.64
CA SER A 79 10.11 -1.11 -9.90
C SER A 79 9.91 -2.61 -9.75
N ILE A 80 8.67 -3.04 -9.56
CA ILE A 80 8.27 -4.44 -9.43
C ILE A 80 7.43 -4.82 -10.65
N PRO A 81 8.06 -5.35 -11.73
CA PRO A 81 7.35 -5.72 -12.97
C PRO A 81 6.25 -6.76 -12.75
N SER A 82 6.42 -7.67 -11.79
CA SER A 82 5.39 -8.65 -11.43
C SER A 82 4.13 -8.03 -10.81
N HIS A 83 4.19 -6.74 -10.38
CA HIS A 83 3.10 -5.95 -9.82
C HIS A 83 2.94 -4.64 -10.61
N GLU A 84 2.80 -4.78 -11.93
CA GLU A 84 2.52 -3.68 -12.87
C GLU A 84 3.49 -2.49 -12.79
N ASN A 85 4.76 -2.75 -12.48
CA ASN A 85 5.84 -1.79 -12.30
C ASN A 85 5.62 -0.83 -11.10
N TYR A 86 5.04 -1.31 -10.01
CA TYR A 86 4.94 -0.52 -8.78
C TYR A 86 6.33 -0.05 -8.32
N PRO A 87 6.48 1.19 -7.82
CA PRO A 87 7.74 1.69 -7.30
C PRO A 87 8.26 0.84 -6.14
N ALA A 88 9.51 0.38 -6.25
CA ALA A 88 10.16 -0.44 -5.23
C ALA A 88 11.13 0.37 -4.38
N ASP A 89 11.17 0.06 -3.09
CA ASP A 89 12.25 0.41 -2.18
C ASP A 89 13.27 -0.74 -2.12
N ALA A 90 13.87 -1.01 -3.29
CA ALA A 90 14.62 -2.24 -3.52
C ALA A 90 16.13 -2.10 -3.44
N LYS A 91 16.67 -0.87 -3.45
CA LYS A 91 18.11 -0.64 -3.61
C LYS A 91 18.94 -1.39 -2.58
N ASP A 92 18.62 -1.21 -1.31
CA ASP A 92 19.39 -1.81 -0.21
C ASP A 92 19.07 -3.29 -0.05
N HIS A 93 17.82 -3.70 -0.23
CA HIS A 93 17.40 -5.10 -0.20
C HIS A 93 18.07 -5.92 -1.30
N LEU A 94 18.08 -5.42 -2.52
CA LEU A 94 18.72 -6.10 -3.65
C LEU A 94 20.23 -6.19 -3.46
N ALA A 95 20.87 -5.13 -2.98
CA ALA A 95 22.30 -5.13 -2.68
C ALA A 95 22.65 -6.15 -1.59
N GLN A 96 21.84 -6.29 -0.54
CA GLN A 96 22.02 -7.30 0.51
C GLN A 96 21.83 -8.72 -0.03
N ALA A 97 20.77 -8.95 -0.83
CA ALA A 97 20.52 -10.24 -1.46
C ALA A 97 21.67 -10.63 -2.41
N ALA A 98 22.15 -9.71 -3.25
CA ALA A 98 23.29 -9.91 -4.13
C ALA A 98 24.56 -10.22 -3.35
N THR A 99 24.84 -9.45 -2.28
CA THR A 99 26.00 -9.67 -1.42
C THR A 99 26.02 -11.07 -0.78
N SER A 100 24.84 -11.63 -0.47
CA SER A 100 24.76 -12.99 0.10
C SER A 100 25.19 -14.10 -0.86
N LEU A 101 25.21 -13.83 -2.18
CA LEU A 101 25.70 -14.75 -3.20
C LEU A 101 27.16 -14.47 -3.61
N ILE A 102 27.67 -13.26 -3.38
CA ILE A 102 29.06 -12.91 -3.68
C ILE A 102 29.97 -13.65 -2.70
N GLY A 103 30.90 -14.43 -3.26
CA GLY A 103 31.81 -15.24 -2.44
C GLY A 103 31.16 -16.43 -1.74
N LEU A 104 29.91 -16.76 -2.09
CA LEU A 104 29.23 -17.94 -1.57
C LEU A 104 30.04 -19.19 -1.88
N THR A 105 30.64 -19.77 -0.85
CA THR A 105 31.61 -20.87 -0.97
C THR A 105 30.90 -22.22 -0.89
N VAL A 106 31.28 -23.13 -1.78
CA VAL A 106 30.85 -24.52 -1.74
C VAL A 106 31.53 -25.20 -0.56
N LEU A 107 30.77 -25.63 0.43
CA LEU A 107 31.27 -26.32 1.62
C LEU A 107 31.39 -27.83 1.36
N ASP A 108 30.43 -28.39 0.65
CA ASP A 108 30.41 -29.81 0.29
C ASP A 108 29.62 -30.04 -1.00
N VAL A 109 29.77 -31.22 -1.59
CA VAL A 109 29.02 -31.72 -2.74
C VAL A 109 28.11 -32.85 -2.25
N ALA A 110 26.80 -32.61 -2.24
CA ALA A 110 25.82 -33.60 -1.79
C ALA A 110 25.64 -34.74 -2.80
N SER A 111 25.64 -34.40 -4.10
CA SER A 111 25.62 -35.35 -5.21
C SER A 111 26.24 -34.71 -6.45
N GLU A 112 27.09 -35.44 -7.19
CA GLU A 112 27.69 -34.98 -8.45
C GLU A 112 26.77 -35.20 -9.66
N SER A 113 26.01 -36.29 -9.64
CA SER A 113 25.08 -36.71 -10.68
C SER A 113 23.80 -37.23 -10.02
N PRO A 114 22.95 -36.31 -9.50
CA PRO A 114 21.81 -36.71 -8.70
C PRO A 114 20.77 -37.45 -9.54
N SER A 115 20.21 -38.50 -8.93
CA SER A 115 18.98 -39.10 -9.43
C SER A 115 17.80 -38.17 -9.25
N GLN A 116 16.69 -38.41 -9.95
CA GLN A 116 15.48 -37.62 -9.78
C GLN A 116 14.96 -37.68 -8.32
N GLU A 117 15.14 -38.78 -7.64
CA GLU A 117 14.75 -38.95 -6.24
C GLU A 117 15.61 -38.08 -5.32
N GLU A 118 16.91 -37.97 -5.57
CA GLU A 118 17.83 -37.10 -4.81
C GLU A 118 17.50 -35.63 -5.04
N VAL A 119 17.16 -35.20 -6.29
CA VAL A 119 16.74 -33.83 -6.60
C VAL A 119 15.51 -33.47 -5.79
N VAL A 120 14.54 -34.39 -5.67
CA VAL A 120 13.34 -34.21 -4.85
C VAL A 120 13.67 -34.21 -3.35
N LEU A 121 14.54 -35.10 -2.90
CA LEU A 121 14.96 -35.25 -1.50
C LEU A 121 15.63 -33.97 -0.98
N TYR A 122 16.56 -33.42 -1.78
CA TYR A 122 17.29 -32.20 -1.43
C TYR A 122 16.46 -30.91 -1.68
N GLY A 123 15.27 -31.02 -2.28
CA GLY A 123 14.38 -29.89 -2.52
C GLY A 123 14.88 -28.94 -3.60
N VAL A 124 15.64 -29.42 -4.59
CA VAL A 124 16.22 -28.60 -5.65
C VAL A 124 15.60 -28.86 -7.03
N VAL A 125 14.36 -29.33 -7.03
CA VAL A 125 13.54 -29.42 -8.26
C VAL A 125 13.26 -28.02 -8.76
N GLU A 126 13.41 -27.82 -10.07
CA GLU A 126 13.17 -26.50 -10.66
C GLU A 126 11.69 -26.10 -10.60
N PRO A 127 11.38 -24.87 -10.12
CA PRO A 127 10.02 -24.36 -10.12
C PRO A 127 9.61 -23.92 -11.53
N ASP A 128 8.95 -24.78 -12.29
CA ASP A 128 8.34 -24.42 -13.56
C ASP A 128 6.93 -25.01 -13.70
N GLN A 129 6.14 -24.48 -14.65
CA GLN A 129 4.75 -24.86 -14.88
C GLN A 129 4.58 -26.33 -15.30
N ASN A 130 5.59 -26.95 -15.92
CA ASN A 130 5.52 -28.34 -16.34
C ASN A 130 5.83 -29.27 -15.17
N THR A 131 6.76 -28.85 -14.34
CA THR A 131 7.15 -29.58 -13.12
C THR A 131 5.97 -29.74 -12.18
N ILE A 132 5.19 -28.66 -11.91
CA ILE A 132 4.03 -28.74 -10.98
C ILE A 132 2.93 -29.67 -11.51
N LYS A 133 2.76 -29.81 -12.81
CA LYS A 133 1.80 -30.76 -13.39
C LYS A 133 2.16 -32.21 -13.11
N SER A 134 3.43 -32.51 -12.94
CA SER A 134 3.91 -33.88 -12.71
C SER A 134 4.16 -34.21 -11.24
N SER A 135 4.66 -33.25 -10.45
CA SER A 135 4.93 -33.41 -9.02
C SER A 135 5.04 -32.07 -8.34
N THR A 136 4.52 -31.99 -7.11
CA THR A 136 4.66 -30.81 -6.23
C THR A 136 5.69 -31.01 -5.11
N ARG A 137 6.44 -32.14 -5.15
CA ARG A 137 7.41 -32.46 -4.11
C ARG A 137 8.81 -31.99 -4.47
N GLY A 138 9.50 -31.45 -3.46
CA GLY A 138 10.92 -31.09 -3.58
C GLY A 138 11.18 -29.91 -4.50
N ILE A 139 10.18 -29.08 -4.80
CA ILE A 139 10.35 -27.88 -5.59
C ILE A 139 11.13 -26.86 -4.78
N GLY A 140 12.24 -26.37 -5.32
CA GLY A 140 13.08 -25.36 -4.72
C GLY A 140 12.65 -23.94 -5.06
N LYS A 141 13.25 -22.96 -4.38
CA LYS A 141 13.13 -21.53 -4.69
C LYS A 141 14.23 -21.15 -5.68
N ARG A 142 13.89 -20.70 -6.88
CA ARG A 142 14.87 -20.26 -7.88
C ARG A 142 15.06 -18.76 -7.79
N VAL A 143 16.31 -18.32 -7.76
CA VAL A 143 16.74 -16.92 -7.63
C VAL A 143 17.66 -16.58 -8.79
N ILE A 144 17.33 -15.52 -9.53
CA ILE A 144 18.05 -15.09 -10.73
C ILE A 144 18.46 -13.63 -10.58
N PHE A 145 19.76 -13.34 -10.62
CA PHE A 145 20.31 -11.98 -10.72
C PHE A 145 20.76 -11.67 -12.13
N ARG A 146 20.44 -10.46 -12.60
CA ARG A 146 20.90 -9.98 -13.91
C ARG A 146 21.45 -8.57 -13.80
N ASP A 147 22.37 -8.24 -14.70
CA ASP A 147 22.91 -6.89 -14.87
C ASP A 147 22.04 -6.03 -15.81
N ALA A 148 22.52 -4.81 -16.08
CA ALA A 148 21.82 -3.84 -16.94
C ALA A 148 21.66 -4.29 -18.40
N ASP A 149 22.52 -5.21 -18.85
CA ASP A 149 22.49 -5.79 -20.20
C ASP A 149 21.67 -7.10 -20.24
N ASP A 150 20.90 -7.40 -19.18
CA ASP A 150 20.11 -8.63 -18.99
C ASP A 150 20.97 -9.91 -18.93
N LYS A 151 22.28 -9.79 -18.72
CA LYS A 151 23.18 -10.92 -18.55
C LYS A 151 22.99 -11.52 -17.16
N VAL A 152 22.90 -12.85 -17.10
CA VAL A 152 22.78 -13.58 -15.84
C VAL A 152 24.08 -13.51 -15.06
N LEU A 153 24.01 -12.96 -13.83
CA LEU A 153 25.11 -12.92 -12.85
C LEU A 153 25.09 -14.15 -11.95
N ALA A 154 23.91 -14.58 -11.53
CA ALA A 154 23.68 -15.80 -10.75
C ALA A 154 22.31 -16.38 -11.07
N ASP A 155 22.19 -17.71 -11.14
CA ASP A 155 20.93 -18.45 -11.32
C ASP A 155 20.99 -19.70 -10.45
N LEU A 156 20.29 -19.67 -9.32
CA LEU A 156 20.42 -20.62 -8.22
C LEU A 156 19.06 -21.17 -7.84
N ILE A 157 18.98 -22.49 -7.66
CA ILE A 157 17.84 -23.17 -7.03
C ILE A 157 18.22 -23.48 -5.59
N ILE A 158 17.52 -22.89 -4.64
CA ILE A 158 17.69 -23.05 -3.21
C ILE A 158 16.74 -24.14 -2.73
N GLY A 159 17.28 -25.18 -2.12
CA GLY A 159 16.54 -26.34 -1.64
C GLY A 159 16.37 -26.36 -0.12
N ASN A 160 16.24 -27.59 0.40
CA ASN A 160 15.99 -27.84 1.81
C ASN A 160 17.18 -27.45 2.70
N LYS A 161 16.92 -27.19 3.96
CA LYS A 161 17.97 -27.10 5.00
C LYS A 161 18.65 -28.44 5.17
N VAL A 162 19.93 -28.39 5.46
CA VAL A 162 20.68 -29.62 5.82
C VAL A 162 20.24 -30.08 7.23
N PRO A 163 19.89 -31.36 7.43
CA PRO A 163 19.49 -31.85 8.74
C PRO A 163 20.53 -31.50 9.82
N GLU A 164 20.05 -31.06 10.99
CA GLU A 164 20.85 -30.66 12.15
C GLU A 164 21.78 -29.43 11.94
N LYS A 165 21.70 -28.76 10.76
CA LYS A 165 22.51 -27.57 10.43
C LYS A 165 21.66 -26.49 9.78
N GLU A 166 20.97 -25.70 10.58
CA GLU A 166 20.01 -24.72 10.09
C GLU A 166 20.60 -23.66 9.16
N GLU A 167 21.91 -23.36 9.29
CA GLU A 167 22.59 -22.36 8.45
C GLU A 167 23.00 -22.92 7.07
N LEU A 168 22.92 -24.24 6.86
CA LEU A 168 23.33 -24.88 5.62
C LEU A 168 22.13 -25.28 4.78
N ARG A 169 22.27 -25.08 3.47
CA ARG A 169 21.25 -25.42 2.48
C ARG A 169 21.82 -26.19 1.32
N TYR A 170 21.00 -27.07 0.78
CA TYR A 170 21.24 -27.68 -0.51
C TYR A 170 20.91 -26.68 -1.59
N VAL A 171 21.80 -26.54 -2.59
CA VAL A 171 21.59 -25.64 -3.72
C VAL A 171 22.05 -26.31 -5.01
N ARG A 172 21.43 -25.89 -6.13
CA ARG A 172 21.81 -26.34 -7.47
C ARG A 172 21.86 -25.15 -8.41
N ILE A 173 22.91 -25.04 -9.22
CA ILE A 173 22.99 -24.03 -10.27
C ILE A 173 22.08 -24.46 -11.41
N LYS A 174 21.27 -23.55 -11.95
CA LYS A 174 20.41 -23.84 -13.09
C LYS A 174 21.20 -24.35 -14.28
N GLY A 175 20.77 -25.50 -14.83
CA GLY A 175 21.42 -26.13 -16.00
C GLY A 175 22.66 -26.93 -15.67
N GLN A 176 22.99 -27.13 -14.37
CA GLN A 176 24.03 -28.02 -13.92
C GLN A 176 23.44 -29.18 -13.09
N ASP A 177 24.09 -30.33 -13.13
CA ASP A 177 23.64 -31.52 -12.40
C ASP A 177 23.99 -31.48 -10.91
N PRO A 178 25.23 -31.06 -10.50
CA PRO A 178 25.67 -31.19 -9.11
C PRO A 178 24.81 -30.41 -8.11
N ILE A 179 24.61 -31.05 -6.94
CA ILE A 179 23.97 -30.43 -5.78
C ILE A 179 25.05 -30.12 -4.74
N TYR A 180 25.10 -28.85 -4.37
CA TYR A 180 26.09 -28.33 -3.43
C TYR A 180 25.48 -28.06 -2.06
N VAL A 181 26.34 -28.07 -1.03
CA VAL A 181 26.01 -27.58 0.32
C VAL A 181 26.72 -26.25 0.52
N VAL A 182 25.95 -25.23 0.86
CA VAL A 182 26.45 -23.88 1.10
C VAL A 182 25.89 -23.31 2.41
N LYS A 183 26.54 -22.28 2.95
CA LYS A 183 26.00 -21.49 4.04
C LYS A 183 25.20 -20.33 3.45
N LEU A 184 23.87 -20.45 3.46
CA LEU A 184 22.97 -19.46 2.86
C LEU A 184 21.70 -19.34 3.68
N SER A 185 21.35 -18.09 4.06
CA SER A 185 20.01 -17.75 4.56
C SER A 185 19.12 -17.33 3.41
N ASP A 186 17.90 -17.86 3.34
CA ASP A 186 16.93 -17.56 2.30
C ASP A 186 16.00 -16.37 2.62
N ASP A 187 16.12 -15.80 3.81
CA ASP A 187 15.38 -14.61 4.28
C ASP A 187 15.62 -13.35 3.42
N LYS A 188 16.76 -13.31 2.70
CA LYS A 188 17.10 -12.23 1.76
C LYS A 188 16.41 -12.36 0.40
N PHE A 189 15.80 -13.50 0.10
CA PHE A 189 15.12 -13.80 -1.16
C PHE A 189 13.62 -13.93 -0.95
N SER A 190 13.03 -12.88 -0.39
CA SER A 190 11.58 -12.80 -0.21
C SER A 190 10.87 -12.60 -1.55
N SER A 191 9.84 -13.40 -1.80
CA SER A 191 8.90 -13.22 -2.92
C SER A 191 7.66 -12.42 -2.51
N GLU A 192 7.64 -11.90 -1.28
CA GLU A 192 6.53 -11.12 -0.76
C GLU A 192 6.63 -9.66 -1.22
N PHE A 193 5.59 -9.20 -1.91
CA PHE A 193 5.53 -7.83 -2.45
C PHE A 193 5.82 -6.76 -1.40
N GLY A 194 5.23 -6.93 -0.20
CA GLY A 194 5.40 -5.99 0.90
C GLY A 194 6.84 -5.79 1.36
N ASP A 195 7.76 -6.76 1.17
CA ASP A 195 9.15 -6.64 1.62
C ASP A 195 10.00 -5.75 0.72
N TRP A 196 9.48 -5.38 -0.44
CA TRP A 196 10.17 -4.59 -1.46
C TRP A 196 9.60 -3.20 -1.67
N ILE A 197 8.62 -2.80 -0.86
CA ILE A 197 7.95 -1.51 -0.97
C ILE A 197 7.91 -0.77 0.36
N GLU A 198 7.68 0.51 0.28
CA GLU A 198 7.20 1.27 1.43
C GLU A 198 5.76 0.86 1.74
N LYS A 199 5.60 0.05 2.79
CA LYS A 199 4.30 -0.55 3.16
C LYS A 199 3.30 0.44 3.72
N ASP A 200 3.78 1.50 4.40
CA ASP A 200 2.91 2.50 5.00
C ASP A 200 2.22 3.31 3.91
N LEU A 201 0.91 3.11 3.80
CA LEU A 201 0.11 3.74 2.76
C LEU A 201 -0.09 5.23 3.01
N LEU A 202 -0.49 5.62 4.19
CA LEU A 202 -0.89 6.99 4.50
C LEU A 202 0.27 7.84 4.99
N LYS A 203 1.26 7.24 5.65
CA LYS A 203 2.39 7.94 6.30
C LYS A 203 1.89 9.06 7.21
N LEU A 204 0.82 8.81 7.92
CA LEU A 204 0.26 9.73 8.88
C LEU A 204 0.86 9.52 10.27
N ASN A 205 0.86 10.57 11.08
CA ASN A 205 1.13 10.46 12.49
C ASN A 205 -0.23 10.38 13.23
N PRO A 206 -0.52 9.30 13.95
CA PRO A 206 -1.83 9.10 14.59
C PRO A 206 -2.16 10.15 15.64
N TRP A 207 -1.15 10.84 16.19
CA TRP A 207 -1.32 11.94 17.15
C TRP A 207 -1.71 13.28 16.49
N ASP A 208 -1.54 13.39 15.17
CA ASP A 208 -1.90 14.57 14.39
C ASP A 208 -3.30 14.47 13.79
N ILE A 209 -4.01 13.38 14.04
CA ILE A 209 -5.43 13.28 13.70
C ILE A 209 -6.22 14.32 14.49
N LYS A 210 -7.11 15.03 13.83
CA LYS A 210 -8.02 16.02 14.41
C LYS A 210 -9.46 15.55 14.41
N ASP A 211 -9.90 14.97 13.31
CA ASP A 211 -11.22 14.38 13.20
C ASP A 211 -11.24 13.14 12.32
N VAL A 212 -12.22 12.27 12.57
CA VAL A 212 -12.55 11.12 11.71
C VAL A 212 -14.03 11.20 11.38
N GLN A 213 -14.36 11.19 10.11
CA GLN A 213 -15.73 11.19 9.60
C GLN A 213 -15.98 9.85 8.91
N ILE A 214 -17.00 9.13 9.33
CA ILE A 214 -17.41 7.85 8.75
C ILE A 214 -18.73 8.07 8.01
N HIS A 215 -18.71 7.87 6.72
CA HIS A 215 -19.90 7.96 5.86
C HIS A 215 -20.27 6.56 5.40
N ASP A 216 -21.22 5.97 6.10
CA ASP A 216 -21.72 4.64 5.79
C ASP A 216 -22.84 4.72 4.76
N TYR A 217 -22.59 4.16 3.59
CA TYR A 217 -23.53 4.06 2.48
C TYR A 217 -23.18 2.87 1.59
N SER A 218 -24.09 2.49 0.73
CA SER A 218 -23.82 1.57 -0.37
C SER A 218 -24.25 2.19 -1.70
N PHE A 219 -23.70 1.68 -2.79
CA PHE A 219 -24.05 2.10 -4.14
C PHE A 219 -24.56 0.90 -4.93
N ASP A 220 -25.78 1.00 -5.45
CA ASP A 220 -26.34 0.02 -6.35
C ASP A 220 -25.94 0.37 -7.79
N SER A 221 -25.05 -0.43 -8.36
CA SER A 221 -24.52 -0.24 -9.71
C SER A 221 -25.54 -0.52 -10.82
N VAL A 222 -26.63 -1.23 -10.53
CA VAL A 222 -27.67 -1.55 -11.50
C VAL A 222 -28.64 -0.39 -11.67
N THR A 223 -29.06 0.21 -10.56
CA THR A 223 -29.98 1.35 -10.54
C THR A 223 -29.26 2.70 -10.56
N GLY A 224 -27.95 2.73 -10.31
CA GLY A 224 -27.16 3.96 -10.18
C GLY A 224 -27.53 4.78 -8.94
N THR A 225 -28.10 4.13 -7.92
CA THR A 225 -28.59 4.80 -6.72
C THR A 225 -27.68 4.65 -5.53
N LEU A 226 -27.52 5.73 -4.78
CA LEU A 226 -26.78 5.77 -3.52
C LEU A 226 -27.77 5.56 -2.37
N ALA A 227 -27.50 4.60 -1.51
CA ALA A 227 -28.27 4.28 -0.32
C ALA A 227 -27.51 4.68 0.95
N PRO A 228 -27.74 5.89 1.49
CA PRO A 228 -27.11 6.36 2.71
C PRO A 228 -27.66 5.63 3.93
N ARG A 229 -26.81 5.38 4.94
CA ARG A 229 -27.17 4.72 6.21
C ARG A 229 -26.86 5.60 7.42
N SER A 230 -25.60 6.00 7.58
CA SER A 230 -25.20 6.85 8.71
C SER A 230 -24.03 7.77 8.38
N GLN A 231 -23.92 8.85 9.14
CA GLN A 231 -22.77 9.77 9.16
C GLN A 231 -22.35 10.01 10.60
N ILE A 232 -21.10 9.70 10.91
CA ILE A 232 -20.51 9.87 12.23
C ILE A 232 -19.33 10.81 12.11
N VAL A 233 -19.26 11.82 12.98
CA VAL A 233 -18.10 12.70 13.12
C VAL A 233 -17.54 12.59 14.54
N LEU A 234 -16.28 12.20 14.61
CA LEU A 234 -15.52 12.04 15.83
C LEU A 234 -14.38 13.05 15.83
N ASN A 235 -14.31 13.89 16.87
CA ASN A 235 -13.17 14.76 17.10
C ASN A 235 -12.19 14.08 18.03
N TYR A 236 -10.91 14.22 17.72
CA TYR A 236 -9.81 13.72 18.55
C TYR A 236 -8.93 14.89 19.01
N ASP A 237 -8.61 14.87 20.29
CA ASP A 237 -7.68 15.80 20.92
C ASP A 237 -6.75 15.01 21.84
N ASP A 238 -5.48 14.93 21.51
CA ASP A 238 -4.47 14.17 22.24
C ASP A 238 -4.24 14.67 23.66
N LEU A 239 -4.52 15.95 23.93
CA LEU A 239 -4.47 16.58 25.25
C LEU A 239 -5.84 16.63 25.94
N GLY A 240 -6.89 16.25 25.23
CA GLY A 240 -8.26 16.30 25.72
C GLY A 240 -8.59 15.25 26.78
N ASN A 241 -9.54 15.56 27.64
CA ASN A 241 -10.14 14.58 28.56
C ASN A 241 -11.67 14.72 28.54
N PRO A 242 -12.43 13.83 27.89
CA PRO A 242 -11.96 12.68 27.09
C PRO A 242 -11.28 13.09 25.77
N ARG A 243 -10.38 12.25 25.26
CA ARG A 243 -9.68 12.49 23.99
C ARG A 243 -10.62 12.43 22.80
N TRP A 244 -11.57 11.52 22.80
CA TRP A 244 -12.56 11.36 21.74
C TRP A 244 -13.88 12.01 22.12
N LYS A 245 -14.46 12.74 21.19
CA LYS A 245 -15.77 13.37 21.32
C LYS A 245 -16.62 13.07 20.10
N LEU A 246 -17.85 12.62 20.31
CA LEU A 246 -18.85 12.52 19.24
C LEU A 246 -19.32 13.93 18.91
N ALA A 247 -18.86 14.45 17.80
CA ALA A 247 -19.28 15.78 17.34
C ALA A 247 -20.65 15.71 16.70
N GLN A 248 -20.91 14.65 15.92
CA GLN A 248 -22.20 14.44 15.28
C GLN A 248 -22.41 12.96 14.91
N ASN A 249 -23.66 12.52 15.00
CA ASN A 249 -24.12 11.27 14.45
C ASN A 249 -25.49 11.45 13.83
N LEU A 250 -25.61 11.14 12.54
CA LEU A 250 -26.83 11.20 11.76
C LEU A 250 -27.16 9.83 11.21
N VAL A 251 -28.41 9.41 11.34
CA VAL A 251 -28.95 8.18 10.74
C VAL A 251 -29.96 8.56 9.66
N PHE A 252 -29.86 7.92 8.51
CA PHE A 252 -30.77 8.16 7.41
C PHE A 252 -32.08 7.39 7.58
N ASP A 253 -33.20 8.12 7.57
CA ASP A 253 -34.53 7.53 7.55
C ASP A 253 -34.96 7.34 6.10
N GLY A 254 -34.91 6.10 5.61
CA GLY A 254 -35.27 5.76 4.22
C GLY A 254 -36.74 6.03 3.88
N ASP A 255 -37.64 5.93 4.86
CA ASP A 255 -39.07 6.16 4.64
C ASP A 255 -39.37 7.65 4.44
N GLN A 256 -38.66 8.52 5.15
CA GLN A 256 -38.85 9.97 5.08
C GLN A 256 -37.83 10.67 4.16
N GLY A 257 -36.77 9.98 3.73
CA GLY A 257 -35.71 10.55 2.92
C GLY A 257 -34.91 11.66 3.64
N THR A 258 -34.82 11.60 4.98
CA THR A 258 -34.22 12.66 5.81
C THR A 258 -33.21 12.11 6.81
N TRP A 259 -32.27 12.94 7.18
CA TRP A 259 -31.29 12.66 8.21
C TRP A 259 -31.86 12.98 9.60
N LYS A 260 -31.73 12.07 10.55
CA LYS A 260 -32.13 12.22 11.95
C LYS A 260 -30.90 12.20 12.85
N PRO A 261 -30.73 13.19 13.75
CA PRO A 261 -29.65 13.15 14.72
C PRO A 261 -29.93 12.04 15.76
N GLN A 262 -28.88 11.30 16.09
CA GLN A 262 -28.89 10.28 17.14
C GLN A 262 -27.79 10.61 18.14
N SER A 263 -28.15 10.84 19.38
CA SER A 263 -27.22 11.11 20.48
C SER A 263 -26.99 9.86 21.30
N LEU A 264 -25.92 9.86 22.10
CA LEU A 264 -25.68 8.84 23.12
C LEU A 264 -26.81 8.90 24.16
N ALA A 265 -27.27 7.73 24.60
CA ALA A 265 -28.20 7.67 25.73
C ALA A 265 -27.49 8.01 27.05
N ASP A 266 -28.26 8.37 28.10
CA ASP A 266 -27.68 8.80 29.38
C ASP A 266 -26.77 7.75 30.04
N ASN A 267 -27.04 6.47 29.76
CA ASN A 267 -26.28 5.32 30.24
C ASN A 267 -25.20 4.85 29.27
N GLU A 268 -24.93 5.58 28.19
CA GLU A 268 -23.95 5.24 27.16
C GLU A 268 -22.78 6.22 27.16
N GLU A 269 -21.63 5.73 26.74
CA GLU A 269 -20.41 6.50 26.50
C GLU A 269 -19.66 5.96 25.30
N LEU A 270 -18.74 6.74 24.75
CA LEU A 270 -17.86 6.28 23.67
C LEU A 270 -16.90 5.19 24.17
N ASP A 271 -16.76 4.13 23.39
CA ASP A 271 -15.73 3.12 23.61
C ASP A 271 -14.38 3.61 23.12
N THR A 272 -13.64 4.26 23.99
CA THR A 272 -12.32 4.82 23.69
C THR A 272 -11.31 3.76 23.25
N SER A 273 -11.43 2.52 23.73
CA SER A 273 -10.58 1.39 23.31
C SER A 273 -10.77 1.08 21.82
N LYS A 274 -12.01 1.03 21.36
CA LYS A 274 -12.33 0.81 19.94
C LYS A 274 -11.83 1.96 19.07
N LEU A 275 -12.04 3.20 19.53
CA LEU A 275 -11.60 4.39 18.81
C LEU A 275 -10.06 4.52 18.75
N ASP A 276 -9.36 4.18 19.82
CA ASP A 276 -7.89 4.12 19.82
C ASP A 276 -7.37 2.98 18.92
N SER A 277 -8.09 1.85 18.87
CA SER A 277 -7.77 0.77 17.92
C SER A 277 -7.97 1.20 16.46
N MET A 278 -9.03 1.96 16.17
CA MET A 278 -9.26 2.56 14.85
C MET A 278 -8.12 3.51 14.47
N ARG A 279 -7.70 4.39 15.39
CA ARG A 279 -6.60 5.33 15.19
C ARG A 279 -5.28 4.60 14.88
N THR A 280 -4.99 3.54 15.62
CA THR A 280 -3.81 2.70 15.39
C THR A 280 -3.91 1.95 14.04
N ALA A 281 -5.09 1.47 13.68
CA ALA A 281 -5.31 0.79 12.40
C ALA A 281 -5.17 1.72 11.19
N LEU A 282 -5.46 3.02 11.34
CA LEU A 282 -5.21 4.04 10.31
C LEU A 282 -3.71 4.28 10.10
N ASP A 283 -2.92 4.28 11.19
CA ASP A 283 -1.46 4.39 11.15
C ASP A 283 -0.83 3.11 10.56
N ASP A 284 -1.34 1.95 10.95
CA ASP A 284 -0.88 0.64 10.50
C ASP A 284 -1.48 0.20 9.14
N LEU A 285 -2.10 1.11 8.39
CA LEU A 285 -2.72 0.77 7.11
C LEU A 285 -1.67 0.41 6.07
N LYS A 286 -1.40 -0.89 5.94
CA LYS A 286 -0.35 -1.44 5.07
C LYS A 286 -0.88 -1.87 3.71
N ILE A 287 -0.07 -1.64 2.70
CA ILE A 287 -0.31 -2.12 1.34
C ILE A 287 -0.03 -3.62 1.31
N VAL A 288 -1.04 -4.42 0.95
CA VAL A 288 -0.91 -5.88 0.72
C VAL A 288 -0.55 -6.13 -0.73
N ASP A 289 -1.23 -5.46 -1.66
CA ASP A 289 -1.01 -5.55 -3.09
C ASP A 289 -1.53 -4.28 -3.79
N VAL A 290 -1.29 -4.16 -5.08
CA VAL A 290 -1.72 -3.01 -5.89
C VAL A 290 -2.24 -3.46 -7.25
N ARG A 291 -3.09 -2.61 -7.84
CA ARG A 291 -3.51 -2.71 -9.24
C ARG A 291 -3.40 -1.33 -9.88
N ARG A 292 -2.81 -1.25 -11.05
CA ARG A 292 -2.64 0.03 -11.73
C ARG A 292 -3.94 0.55 -12.30
N LYS A 293 -4.21 1.83 -12.12
CA LYS A 293 -5.32 2.52 -12.81
C LYS A 293 -4.95 2.78 -14.28
N PRO A 294 -5.92 2.80 -15.19
CA PRO A 294 -5.69 3.27 -16.57
C PRO A 294 -5.06 4.67 -16.59
N GLU A 295 -4.20 4.92 -17.57
CA GLU A 295 -3.44 6.18 -17.68
C GLU A 295 -4.34 7.43 -17.69
N GLY A 296 -5.50 7.37 -18.34
CA GLY A 296 -6.44 8.48 -18.36
C GLY A 296 -6.99 8.86 -16.99
N ILE A 297 -7.16 7.87 -16.09
CA ILE A 297 -7.61 8.10 -14.72
C ILE A 297 -6.47 8.70 -13.89
N SER A 298 -5.28 8.08 -13.95
CA SER A 298 -4.14 8.52 -13.17
C SER A 298 -3.67 9.92 -13.54
N ALA A 299 -3.71 10.27 -14.84
CA ALA A 299 -3.34 11.60 -15.30
C ALA A 299 -4.26 12.69 -14.75
N SER A 300 -5.59 12.49 -14.80
CA SER A 300 -6.54 13.46 -14.26
C SER A 300 -6.48 13.57 -12.74
N LEU A 301 -6.33 12.47 -12.02
CA LEU A 301 -6.18 12.48 -10.56
C LEU A 301 -4.90 13.19 -10.12
N SER A 302 -3.81 13.05 -10.86
CA SER A 302 -2.54 13.71 -10.56
C SER A 302 -2.57 15.21 -10.83
N ALA A 303 -3.35 15.66 -11.84
CA ALA A 303 -3.37 17.04 -12.25
C ALA A 303 -4.18 17.93 -11.30
N ASP A 304 -5.43 17.56 -11.02
CA ASP A 304 -6.39 18.39 -10.31
C ASP A 304 -7.28 17.61 -9.30
N GLY A 305 -7.02 16.31 -9.14
CA GLY A 305 -7.82 15.44 -8.27
C GLY A 305 -9.23 15.17 -8.83
N THR A 306 -9.51 15.51 -10.09
CA THR A 306 -10.78 15.24 -10.74
C THR A 306 -10.73 14.00 -11.62
N LEU A 307 -11.90 13.48 -12.00
CA LEU A 307 -12.03 12.33 -12.87
C LEU A 307 -12.84 12.69 -14.13
N ALA A 308 -12.30 12.32 -15.28
CA ALA A 308 -13.05 12.35 -16.52
C ALA A 308 -14.07 11.20 -16.55
N ALA A 309 -15.36 11.53 -16.66
CA ALA A 309 -16.44 10.56 -16.76
C ALA A 309 -16.49 9.96 -18.18
N ASN A 310 -15.67 8.96 -18.44
CA ASN A 310 -15.71 8.18 -19.67
C ASN A 310 -15.99 6.70 -19.39
N ARG A 311 -16.27 5.91 -20.43
CA ARG A 311 -16.65 4.49 -20.31
C ARG A 311 -15.51 3.63 -19.76
N GLU A 312 -14.29 3.89 -20.14
CA GLU A 312 -13.11 3.16 -19.67
C GLU A 312 -12.86 3.41 -18.18
N THR A 313 -12.92 4.69 -17.77
CA THR A 313 -12.85 5.08 -16.36
C THR A 313 -13.91 4.38 -15.53
N ALA A 314 -15.19 4.42 -16.00
CA ALA A 314 -16.30 3.81 -15.28
C ALA A 314 -16.15 2.28 -15.16
N ALA A 315 -15.68 1.61 -16.23
CA ALA A 315 -15.48 0.16 -16.22
C ALA A 315 -14.36 -0.26 -15.25
N SER A 316 -13.21 0.44 -15.28
CA SER A 316 -12.08 0.15 -14.39
C SER A 316 -12.42 0.37 -12.91
N LEU A 317 -13.14 1.46 -12.61
CA LEU A 317 -13.62 1.74 -11.26
C LEU A 317 -14.59 0.66 -10.78
N ALA A 318 -15.59 0.29 -11.64
CA ALA A 318 -16.61 -0.68 -11.27
C ALA A 318 -16.03 -2.07 -10.97
N GLU A 319 -14.99 -2.48 -11.66
CA GLU A 319 -14.29 -3.75 -11.44
C GLU A 319 -13.64 -3.81 -10.04
N ALA A 320 -13.23 -2.66 -9.49
CA ALA A 320 -12.69 -2.55 -8.14
C ALA A 320 -13.74 -2.17 -7.08
N GLY A 321 -15.02 -2.02 -7.48
CA GLY A 321 -16.12 -1.67 -6.56
C GLY A 321 -16.26 -0.17 -6.31
N PHE A 322 -15.82 0.65 -7.26
CA PHE A 322 -15.97 2.11 -7.24
C PHE A 322 -16.85 2.55 -8.42
N PHE A 323 -17.59 3.61 -8.24
CA PHE A 323 -18.56 4.07 -9.23
C PHE A 323 -18.51 5.59 -9.36
N LEU A 324 -18.95 6.10 -10.50
CA LEU A 324 -19.10 7.53 -10.72
C LEU A 324 -20.55 7.94 -10.45
N ALA A 325 -20.73 8.82 -9.49
CA ALA A 325 -22.03 9.45 -9.19
C ALA A 325 -22.00 10.93 -9.56
N SER A 326 -23.17 11.52 -9.75
CA SER A 326 -23.25 12.98 -9.89
C SER A 326 -22.78 13.65 -8.59
N ALA A 327 -21.76 14.53 -8.68
CA ALA A 327 -21.24 15.25 -7.53
C ALA A 327 -22.35 16.07 -6.84
N LYS A 328 -23.23 16.70 -7.62
CA LYS A 328 -24.37 17.44 -7.08
C LYS A 328 -25.31 16.56 -6.25
N GLN A 329 -25.59 15.33 -6.71
CA GLN A 329 -26.42 14.38 -5.98
C GLN A 329 -25.73 13.91 -4.72
N PHE A 330 -24.45 13.53 -4.81
CA PHE A 330 -23.65 13.08 -3.67
C PHE A 330 -23.64 14.12 -2.54
N TYR A 331 -23.25 15.36 -2.83
CA TYR A 331 -23.20 16.43 -1.82
C TYR A 331 -24.58 16.89 -1.34
N SER A 332 -25.66 16.64 -2.09
CA SER A 332 -27.02 16.90 -1.60
C SER A 332 -27.49 15.84 -0.60
N ILE A 333 -27.01 14.61 -0.74
CA ILE A 333 -27.30 13.51 0.17
C ILE A 333 -26.47 13.62 1.46
N PHE A 334 -25.20 14.02 1.36
CA PHE A 334 -24.29 14.12 2.50
C PHE A 334 -23.99 15.58 2.89
N PRO A 335 -24.86 16.21 3.70
CA PRO A 335 -24.75 17.64 4.01
C PRO A 335 -23.53 18.02 4.87
N MET A 336 -22.89 17.04 5.51
CA MET A 336 -21.73 17.27 6.38
C MET A 336 -20.41 17.37 5.62
N ILE A 337 -20.37 16.88 4.38
CA ILE A 337 -19.22 17.06 3.51
C ILE A 337 -19.26 18.50 3.03
N GLY A 338 -18.30 19.33 3.42
CA GLY A 338 -18.27 20.77 3.19
C GLY A 338 -18.68 21.21 1.77
N LYS A 339 -19.13 22.42 1.64
CA LYS A 339 -19.58 22.97 0.36
C LYS A 339 -18.41 23.09 -0.61
N LYS A 340 -18.40 22.25 -1.65
CA LYS A 340 -17.49 22.35 -2.79
C LYS A 340 -18.20 23.18 -3.88
N GLU A 341 -17.48 24.07 -4.54
CA GLU A 341 -18.00 24.73 -5.74
C GLU A 341 -18.12 23.68 -6.85
N LEU A 342 -19.36 23.31 -7.18
CA LEU A 342 -19.68 22.28 -8.17
C LEU A 342 -20.01 22.90 -9.50
N LYS A 343 -19.41 22.43 -10.57
CA LYS A 343 -19.78 22.76 -11.96
C LYS A 343 -20.80 21.74 -12.48
N PRO A 344 -21.66 22.14 -13.43
CA PRO A 344 -22.53 21.18 -14.10
C PRO A 344 -21.73 20.09 -14.79
N GLY A 345 -22.04 18.82 -14.48
CA GLY A 345 -21.34 17.65 -15.01
C GLY A 345 -20.22 17.10 -14.15
N ASP A 346 -19.89 17.74 -13.01
CA ASP A 346 -18.93 17.20 -12.06
C ASP A 346 -19.41 15.84 -11.52
N VAL A 347 -18.47 14.90 -11.44
CA VAL A 347 -18.70 13.57 -10.90
C VAL A 347 -17.88 13.37 -9.63
N GLU A 348 -18.39 12.51 -8.76
CA GLU A 348 -17.72 12.07 -7.54
C GLU A 348 -17.52 10.56 -7.60
N VAL A 349 -16.40 10.08 -7.09
CA VAL A 349 -16.18 8.63 -6.92
C VAL A 349 -16.94 8.21 -5.68
N VAL A 350 -17.78 7.21 -5.81
CA VAL A 350 -18.45 6.55 -4.69
C VAL A 350 -18.02 5.10 -4.64
N SER A 351 -18.15 4.48 -3.49
CA SER A 351 -17.74 3.09 -3.29
C SER A 351 -18.93 2.20 -2.93
N SER A 352 -18.75 0.89 -3.03
CA SER A 352 -19.78 -0.08 -2.62
C SER A 352 -19.97 -0.11 -1.09
N GLU A 353 -18.96 0.30 -0.32
CA GLU A 353 -18.88 0.07 1.14
C GLU A 353 -18.61 1.35 1.94
N GLY A 354 -19.02 2.50 1.42
CA GLY A 354 -18.85 3.77 2.11
C GLY A 354 -17.44 4.34 2.09
N GLU A 355 -17.23 5.42 2.86
CA GLU A 355 -15.95 6.11 2.92
C GLU A 355 -15.61 6.59 4.34
N ILE A 356 -14.34 6.77 4.60
CA ILE A 356 -13.83 7.41 5.80
C ILE A 356 -12.98 8.60 5.39
N ARG A 357 -13.16 9.71 6.10
CA ARG A 357 -12.38 10.93 5.94
C ARG A 357 -11.60 11.19 7.22
N VAL A 358 -10.29 11.31 7.12
CA VAL A 358 -9.39 11.55 8.26
C VAL A 358 -8.76 12.91 8.12
N GLY A 359 -9.11 13.83 9.00
CA GLY A 359 -8.59 15.19 9.03
C GLY A 359 -7.36 15.28 9.93
N MET A 360 -6.27 15.88 9.40
CA MET A 360 -4.98 16.03 10.08
C MET A 360 -4.75 17.49 10.50
N LYS A 361 -3.97 17.71 11.56
CA LYS A 361 -3.63 19.07 12.07
C LYS A 361 -2.87 19.95 11.06
N ASP A 362 -2.28 19.34 10.02
CA ASP A 362 -1.55 20.05 8.95
C ASP A 362 -2.43 20.48 7.76
N GLY A 363 -3.73 20.25 7.85
CA GLY A 363 -4.68 20.61 6.79
C GLY A 363 -4.90 19.54 5.73
N VAL A 364 -4.28 18.38 5.84
CA VAL A 364 -4.53 17.24 4.97
C VAL A 364 -5.78 16.50 5.43
N ARG A 365 -6.68 16.19 4.51
CA ARG A 365 -7.81 15.29 4.72
C ARG A 365 -7.69 14.10 3.79
N TYR A 366 -7.44 12.91 4.35
CA TYR A 366 -7.44 11.67 3.59
C TYR A 366 -8.87 11.21 3.35
N LEU A 367 -9.16 10.77 2.12
CA LEU A 367 -10.42 10.15 1.72
C LEU A 367 -10.14 8.69 1.39
N LEU A 368 -10.69 7.79 2.18
CA LEU A 368 -10.55 6.34 2.06
C LEU A 368 -11.88 5.74 1.64
N ARG A 369 -11.98 5.26 0.40
CA ARG A 369 -13.17 4.61 -0.15
C ARG A 369 -12.91 3.13 -0.31
N PHE A 370 -13.81 2.31 0.23
CA PHE A 370 -13.66 0.87 0.30
C PHE A 370 -14.44 0.18 -0.83
N GLY A 371 -13.72 -0.55 -1.66
CA GLY A 371 -14.29 -1.27 -2.80
C GLY A 371 -14.60 -2.72 -2.48
N GLN A 372 -14.66 -3.54 -3.52
CA GLN A 372 -14.99 -4.95 -3.43
C GLN A 372 -13.91 -5.77 -2.72
N VAL A 373 -14.34 -6.90 -2.18
CA VAL A 373 -13.46 -7.93 -1.63
C VAL A 373 -12.71 -8.62 -2.77
N VAL A 374 -11.41 -8.82 -2.59
CA VAL A 374 -10.53 -9.56 -3.51
C VAL A 374 -10.34 -10.96 -2.97
N ALA A 375 -10.83 -11.98 -3.69
CA ALA A 375 -10.56 -13.36 -3.35
C ALA A 375 -9.13 -13.74 -3.78
N GLY A 376 -8.26 -14.17 -2.84
CA GLY A 376 -6.99 -14.81 -3.14
C GLY A 376 -5.76 -13.89 -3.19
N GLY A 377 -5.60 -13.01 -2.23
CA GLY A 377 -4.29 -12.42 -1.92
C GLY A 377 -3.50 -13.38 -1.02
N SER A 378 -2.24 -13.65 -1.37
CA SER A 378 -1.33 -14.46 -0.56
C SER A 378 -1.00 -13.72 0.74
N SER A 379 -1.72 -13.99 1.81
CA SER A 379 -1.34 -13.51 3.14
C SER A 379 -0.52 -14.57 3.84
N ASN A 380 0.79 -14.58 3.59
CA ASN A 380 1.77 -15.23 4.46
C ASN A 380 2.16 -14.30 5.63
N GLN A 381 1.20 -13.69 6.30
CA GLN A 381 1.47 -13.15 7.63
C GLN A 381 1.37 -14.28 8.64
N GLN A 382 2.53 -14.84 8.95
CA GLN A 382 2.74 -15.75 10.06
C GLN A 382 2.55 -14.96 11.36
N GLY A 383 1.32 -15.00 11.91
CA GLY A 383 1.08 -14.33 13.19
C GLY A 383 -0.34 -14.26 13.71
N ASP A 384 -1.37 -14.49 12.91
CA ASP A 384 -2.73 -14.53 13.49
C ASP A 384 -3.65 -15.45 12.69
N SER A 385 -4.03 -16.55 13.30
CA SER A 385 -4.77 -17.67 12.70
C SER A 385 -6.29 -17.49 12.78
N SER A 386 -6.81 -16.31 12.48
CA SER A 386 -8.25 -16.08 12.49
C SER A 386 -8.76 -15.37 11.22
N GLY A 387 -8.67 -16.03 10.09
CA GLY A 387 -9.33 -15.58 8.87
C GLY A 387 -8.50 -15.88 7.64
N ALA A 388 -8.99 -16.72 6.74
CA ALA A 388 -8.45 -16.88 5.40
C ALA A 388 -8.30 -15.49 4.77
N GLY A 389 -7.08 -15.07 4.42
CA GLY A 389 -6.70 -13.73 4.01
C GLY A 389 -7.62 -13.08 2.98
N VAL A 390 -8.67 -12.48 3.48
CA VAL A 390 -9.61 -11.69 2.69
C VAL A 390 -9.04 -10.29 2.59
N ASN A 391 -8.88 -9.82 1.37
CA ASN A 391 -8.39 -8.50 1.07
C ASN A 391 -9.47 -7.66 0.40
N ARG A 392 -9.27 -6.34 0.35
CA ARG A 392 -10.26 -5.40 -0.17
C ARG A 392 -9.57 -4.31 -0.98
N TYR A 393 -10.22 -3.89 -2.06
CA TYR A 393 -9.77 -2.69 -2.78
C TYR A 393 -9.98 -1.43 -1.95
N LEU A 394 -9.02 -0.53 -2.03
CA LEU A 394 -9.05 0.78 -1.42
C LEU A 394 -8.68 1.86 -2.47
N PHE A 395 -9.52 2.87 -2.58
CA PHE A 395 -9.27 4.07 -3.36
C PHE A 395 -8.92 5.20 -2.39
N VAL A 396 -7.74 5.78 -2.54
CA VAL A 396 -7.23 6.83 -1.66
C VAL A 396 -7.06 8.12 -2.44
N MET A 397 -7.47 9.22 -1.81
CA MET A 397 -7.21 10.59 -2.24
C MET A 397 -6.86 11.45 -1.03
N ALA A 398 -6.28 12.61 -1.27
CA ALA A 398 -6.09 13.65 -0.26
C ALA A 398 -6.72 14.97 -0.73
N GLU A 399 -7.37 15.67 0.17
CA GLU A 399 -7.91 17.01 -0.03
C GLU A 399 -7.26 17.99 0.94
N PHE A 400 -7.14 19.25 0.55
CA PHE A 400 -6.68 20.28 1.46
C PHE A 400 -7.90 20.94 2.13
N ASP A 401 -7.90 20.93 3.45
CA ASP A 401 -8.93 21.53 4.28
C ASP A 401 -8.31 22.56 5.23
N PRO A 402 -8.39 23.86 4.92
CA PRO A 402 -7.79 24.91 5.74
C PRO A 402 -8.42 25.05 7.13
N GLU A 403 -9.64 24.50 7.35
CA GLU A 403 -10.32 24.57 8.65
C GLU A 403 -9.68 23.61 9.69
N LEU A 404 -8.92 22.65 9.21
CA LEU A 404 -8.15 21.76 10.08
C LEU A 404 -6.95 22.47 10.73
N ILE A 405 -6.43 23.52 10.10
CA ILE A 405 -5.32 24.31 10.66
C ILE A 405 -5.91 25.38 11.58
N PRO A 406 -5.52 25.39 12.87
CA PRO A 406 -6.03 26.37 13.80
C PRO A 406 -5.62 27.79 13.37
N LYS A 407 -6.60 28.69 13.25
CA LYS A 407 -6.35 30.09 12.96
C LYS A 407 -5.58 30.71 14.12
N PRO A 408 -4.61 31.61 13.85
CA PRO A 408 -3.85 32.24 14.90
C PRO A 408 -4.74 33.16 15.74
N GLU A 409 -4.60 33.05 17.04
CA GLU A 409 -5.19 34.03 17.96
C GLU A 409 -4.33 35.27 17.95
N LEU A 410 -4.87 36.33 17.33
CA LEU A 410 -4.22 37.64 17.25
C LEU A 410 -4.55 38.46 18.48
N GLU A 411 -3.52 39.07 19.06
CA GLU A 411 -3.69 39.97 20.20
C GLU A 411 -4.33 41.28 19.72
N PRO A 412 -5.33 41.81 20.44
CA PRO A 412 -5.94 43.08 20.06
C PRO A 412 -4.94 44.23 20.24
N LEU A 413 -4.89 45.13 19.26
CA LEU A 413 -3.99 46.27 19.32
C LEU A 413 -4.55 47.31 20.31
N PRO A 414 -3.71 47.83 21.23
CA PRO A 414 -4.13 48.91 22.12
C PRO A 414 -4.51 50.16 21.35
N GLU A 415 -5.62 50.78 21.72
CA GLU A 415 -6.05 52.05 21.14
C GLU A 415 -5.12 53.18 21.55
N LEU A 416 -4.58 53.90 20.58
CA LEU A 416 -3.80 55.09 20.84
C LEU A 416 -4.72 56.24 21.17
N PRO A 417 -4.44 57.06 22.18
CA PRO A 417 -5.18 58.27 22.41
C PRO A 417 -5.18 59.17 21.15
N PRO A 418 -6.28 59.85 20.81
CA PRO A 418 -6.34 60.66 19.62
C PRO A 418 -5.29 61.75 19.65
N ASP A 419 -4.35 61.65 18.74
CA ASP A 419 -3.32 62.68 18.51
C ASP A 419 -4.06 63.97 18.05
N ASN A 420 -3.79 65.10 18.67
CA ASN A 420 -4.33 66.39 18.29
C ASN A 420 -3.96 66.68 16.81
N GLN A 421 -4.75 66.24 15.89
CA GLN A 421 -4.66 66.62 14.49
C GLN A 421 -5.25 68.02 14.30
N PRO A 422 -4.55 68.95 13.68
CA PRO A 422 -5.18 70.20 13.23
C PRO A 422 -6.24 69.87 12.18
N PRO A 423 -7.36 70.62 12.13
CA PRO A 423 -8.48 70.30 11.28
C PRO A 423 -8.10 70.32 9.81
N ALA A 424 -8.16 69.15 9.18
CA ALA A 424 -8.00 69.00 7.73
C ALA A 424 -9.20 69.58 7.02
N ALA A 425 -8.91 70.50 6.12
CA ALA A 425 -9.90 71.10 5.21
C ALA A 425 -10.60 70.06 4.36
N THR A 426 -11.91 70.08 4.46
CA THR A 426 -12.83 69.42 3.56
C THR A 426 -12.60 69.77 2.09
N THR A 427 -12.26 68.78 1.27
CA THR A 427 -12.53 68.86 -0.16
C THR A 427 -13.09 67.52 -0.62
N SER A 428 -14.36 67.55 -0.82
CA SER A 428 -15.10 66.56 -1.58
C SER A 428 -14.72 66.62 -3.04
N THR A 429 -14.35 65.50 -3.67
CA THR A 429 -14.71 65.23 -5.06
C THR A 429 -14.64 63.75 -5.37
N SER A 430 -15.77 63.28 -5.83
CA SER A 430 -16.09 62.08 -6.56
C SER A 430 -15.13 61.79 -7.73
N GLU A 431 -14.81 60.56 -7.99
CA GLU A 431 -15.09 59.83 -9.21
C GLU A 431 -14.19 58.59 -9.41
N LYS A 432 -14.83 57.51 -9.74
CA LYS A 432 -14.35 56.26 -10.32
C LYS A 432 -14.34 56.45 -11.86
N PRO A 433 -13.84 55.52 -12.72
CA PRO A 433 -12.75 54.53 -12.72
C PRO A 433 -11.91 54.64 -14.02
N SER A 434 -10.90 53.85 -14.18
CA SER A 434 -10.59 53.03 -15.39
C SER A 434 -9.12 52.64 -15.51
N ALA A 435 -8.95 51.41 -15.66
CA ALA A 435 -8.12 50.56 -16.56
C ALA A 435 -6.78 51.07 -17.10
N ALA A 436 -5.92 50.04 -17.17
CA ALA A 436 -4.93 49.68 -18.20
C ALA A 436 -3.45 49.90 -17.85
N VAL A 437 -2.79 48.73 -17.75
CA VAL A 437 -1.66 48.27 -18.61
C VAL A 437 -0.37 49.09 -18.58
N GLU A 438 0.69 48.43 -18.25
CA GLU A 438 1.90 48.10 -19.03
C GLU A 438 3.16 47.94 -18.15
N GLU A 439 3.72 46.79 -18.26
CA GLU A 439 5.12 46.41 -18.52
C GLU A 439 6.24 47.41 -18.18
N ALA A 440 7.27 46.89 -17.49
CA ALA A 440 8.62 46.66 -18.02
C ALA A 440 9.64 46.32 -16.93
N GLN A 441 10.15 45.12 -17.01
CA GLN A 441 11.55 44.73 -17.20
C GLN A 441 12.68 45.40 -16.38
N SER A 442 13.42 44.45 -15.80
CA SER A 442 14.92 44.33 -15.82
C SER A 442 15.68 44.88 -14.63
N ALA A 443 16.39 44.08 -13.96
CA ALA A 443 17.76 43.63 -14.09
C ALA A 443 18.41 43.33 -12.73
N THR A 444 18.82 42.11 -12.57
CA THR A 444 20.13 41.61 -12.09
C THR A 444 20.96 42.49 -11.18
N THR A 445 21.31 42.02 -9.99
CA THR A 445 22.72 41.85 -9.62
C THR A 445 22.89 40.89 -8.42
N VAL A 446 23.70 39.89 -8.66
CA VAL A 446 24.36 38.93 -7.76
C VAL A 446 25.24 39.71 -6.75
N THR A 447 25.25 39.31 -5.48
CA THR A 447 26.48 39.19 -4.72
C THR A 447 26.34 38.33 -3.46
N GLN A 448 27.23 37.40 -3.36
CA GLN A 448 27.69 36.41 -2.42
C GLN A 448 27.56 36.68 -0.92
N SER A 449 27.36 35.55 -0.29
CA SER A 449 27.61 35.19 1.12
C SER A 449 29.01 35.58 1.63
N PRO A 450 29.28 35.65 2.95
CA PRO A 450 29.64 34.44 3.67
C PRO A 450 29.12 34.33 5.12
N ALA A 451 29.06 33.10 5.57
CA ALA A 451 28.91 32.74 6.98
C ALA A 451 30.23 32.97 7.75
N PRO A 452 30.19 33.08 9.08
CA PRO A 452 30.75 32.00 9.90
C PRO A 452 29.98 31.68 11.19
N THR A 453 29.91 30.40 11.46
CA THR A 453 30.34 29.62 12.64
C THR A 453 30.44 30.40 13.99
N ASP A 454 29.70 30.00 15.04
CA ASP A 454 30.18 29.22 16.17
C ASP A 454 29.15 29.12 17.33
N GLN A 455 29.28 28.04 18.05
CA GLN A 455 28.43 27.46 19.07
C GLN A 455 28.46 28.18 20.45
N PRO A 456 27.72 27.64 21.42
CA PRO A 456 27.09 28.32 22.55
C PRO A 456 27.93 28.30 23.84
N PRO A 457 27.41 28.86 24.93
CA PRO A 457 27.41 28.07 26.16
C PRO A 457 26.14 28.13 27.00
N THR A 458 25.95 27.00 27.56
CA THR A 458 25.19 26.45 28.68
C THR A 458 24.92 27.37 29.88
N SER A 459 23.74 27.02 30.46
CA SER A 459 23.43 26.86 31.87
C SER A 459 23.02 28.05 32.74
N GLY A 460 21.96 27.76 33.47
CA GLY A 460 21.72 28.36 34.76
C GLY A 460 20.25 28.43 35.16
N GLU A 461 19.81 27.37 35.84
CA GLU A 461 18.67 27.32 36.75
C GLU A 461 18.40 28.62 37.51
N THR A 462 17.15 28.97 37.80
CA THR A 462 16.60 28.73 39.10
C THR A 462 15.17 29.32 39.22
N SER A 463 14.30 28.52 39.79
CA SER A 463 12.98 28.81 40.31
C SER A 463 12.87 30.09 41.18
N ALA A 464 11.68 30.71 41.10
CA ALA A 464 10.83 31.00 42.28
C ALA A 464 9.63 31.85 41.90
N LYS A 465 8.47 31.30 41.93
CA LYS A 465 7.38 31.47 42.92
C LYS A 465 6.94 32.93 43.21
N THR A 466 5.67 33.15 42.81
CA THR A 466 4.60 33.81 43.59
C THR A 466 4.73 35.31 43.84
N ALA A 467 3.80 36.07 43.27
CA ALA A 467 2.83 36.83 44.04
C ALA A 467 1.88 37.59 43.15
N GLU A 468 0.60 37.34 43.32
CA GLU A 468 -0.46 38.28 42.97
C GLU A 468 -0.15 39.62 43.61
N GLU A 469 -0.17 40.64 42.80
CA GLU A 469 -0.51 41.98 43.28
C GLU A 469 -1.26 42.74 42.19
N LYS A 470 -2.52 42.89 42.46
CA LYS A 470 -3.46 43.81 41.88
C LYS A 470 -2.88 45.21 42.00
N LYS A 471 -2.47 45.80 40.87
CA LYS A 471 -2.24 47.25 40.79
C LYS A 471 -3.18 47.85 39.79
N GLU A 472 -4.09 48.63 40.35
CA GLU A 472 -4.94 49.63 39.74
C GLU A 472 -4.12 50.61 38.89
N GLY A 473 -4.59 50.86 37.69
CA GLY A 473 -4.54 52.02 36.87
C GLY A 473 -3.41 53.05 37.00
N GLU A 474 -2.23 52.75 36.43
CA GLU A 474 -1.35 53.82 35.92
C GLU A 474 -1.54 53.90 34.42
N ALA A 475 -2.06 55.07 33.94
CA ALA A 475 -2.20 55.33 32.51
C ALA A 475 -0.79 55.29 31.89
N LYS A 476 -0.51 54.21 31.08
CA LYS A 476 0.73 54.04 30.37
C LYS A 476 1.02 55.31 29.53
N LYS A 477 2.24 55.78 29.50
CA LYS A 477 2.67 56.92 28.68
C LYS A 477 2.41 56.58 27.21
N PRO A 478 2.10 57.61 26.34
CA PRO A 478 1.84 57.37 24.92
C PRO A 478 2.96 56.69 24.15
N GLU A 479 4.20 56.83 24.61
CA GLU A 479 5.38 56.17 24.01
C GLU A 479 5.42 54.67 24.36
N ASP A 480 5.03 54.28 25.57
CA ASP A 480 4.96 52.89 26.03
C ASP A 480 3.82 52.13 25.25
N LEU A 481 2.72 52.83 25.01
CA LEU A 481 1.60 52.30 24.21
C LEU A 481 1.96 52.08 22.74
N LYS A 482 2.77 52.99 22.15
CA LYS A 482 3.30 52.82 20.78
C LYS A 482 4.26 51.63 20.68
N ALA A 483 5.18 51.50 21.61
CA ALA A 483 6.14 50.40 21.66
C ALA A 483 5.42 49.03 21.88
N GLU A 484 4.40 48.99 22.74
CA GLU A 484 3.59 47.80 22.95
C GLU A 484 2.78 47.44 21.71
N ARG A 485 2.22 48.41 21.00
CA ARG A 485 1.50 48.20 19.73
C ARG A 485 2.42 47.63 18.65
N GLU A 486 3.60 48.21 18.45
CA GLU A 486 4.60 47.69 17.49
C GLU A 486 5.02 46.26 17.84
N ARG A 487 5.18 45.93 19.12
CA ARG A 487 5.46 44.56 19.57
C ARG A 487 4.33 43.60 19.19
N ILE A 488 3.07 43.99 19.49
CA ILE A 488 1.89 43.18 19.20
C ILE A 488 1.71 43.03 17.67
N GLU A 489 1.88 44.12 16.91
CA GLU A 489 1.79 44.06 15.43
C GLU A 489 2.84 43.09 14.85
N LYS A 490 4.07 43.13 15.35
CA LYS A 490 5.14 42.22 14.91
C LYS A 490 4.84 40.79 15.28
N GLU A 491 4.33 40.54 16.49
CA GLU A 491 3.93 39.21 16.95
C GLU A 491 2.74 38.68 16.16
N ASN A 492 1.72 39.49 15.93
CA ASN A 492 0.55 39.14 15.12
C ASN A 492 0.97 38.82 13.67
N LYS A 493 1.87 39.62 13.11
CA LYS A 493 2.41 39.36 11.76
C LYS A 493 3.16 38.02 11.73
N ARG A 494 4.02 37.74 12.71
CA ARG A 494 4.73 36.46 12.82
C ARG A 494 3.75 35.27 12.87
N LYS A 495 2.69 35.37 13.71
CA LYS A 495 1.65 34.33 13.81
C LYS A 495 0.91 34.15 12.50
N GLN A 496 0.70 35.22 11.74
CA GLN A 496 0.04 35.18 10.45
C GLN A 496 0.93 34.57 9.37
N ASP A 497 2.19 34.98 9.31
CA ASP A 497 3.18 34.41 8.38
C ASP A 497 3.37 32.90 8.63
N GLU A 498 3.42 32.46 9.89
CA GLU A 498 3.47 31.04 10.27
C GLU A 498 2.21 30.28 9.84
N TYR A 499 1.04 30.89 9.95
CA TYR A 499 -0.22 30.30 9.50
C TYR A 499 -0.25 30.13 7.98
N GLU A 500 0.15 31.16 7.23
CA GLU A 500 0.24 31.13 5.76
C GLU A 500 1.25 30.05 5.29
N GLU A 501 2.37 29.92 5.98
CA GLU A 501 3.36 28.87 5.68
C GLU A 501 2.78 27.47 5.92
N LYS A 502 2.00 27.25 7.00
CA LYS A 502 1.31 25.98 7.24
C LYS A 502 0.28 25.68 6.16
N LEU A 503 -0.50 26.67 5.72
CA LEU A 503 -1.46 26.49 4.62
C LEU A 503 -0.74 26.04 3.33
N LYS A 504 0.38 26.68 3.00
CA LYS A 504 1.15 26.34 1.81
C LYS A 504 1.74 24.93 1.89
N LYS A 505 2.35 24.58 3.03
CA LYS A 505 2.89 23.23 3.26
C LYS A 505 1.81 22.16 3.16
N GLY A 506 0.62 22.40 3.72
CA GLY A 506 -0.50 21.49 3.60
C GLY A 506 -0.95 21.27 2.14
N GLN A 507 -1.03 22.33 1.34
CA GLN A 507 -1.35 22.23 -0.08
C GLN A 507 -0.29 21.45 -0.88
N GLU A 508 1.00 21.71 -0.62
CA GLU A 508 2.11 20.99 -1.25
C GLU A 508 2.07 19.50 -0.87
N ARG A 509 1.81 19.19 0.39
CA ARG A 509 1.67 17.83 0.88
C ARG A 509 0.52 17.07 0.21
N VAL A 510 -0.65 17.69 0.06
CA VAL A 510 -1.79 17.10 -0.65
C VAL A 510 -1.42 16.79 -2.11
N LYS A 511 -0.71 17.69 -2.78
CA LYS A 511 -0.25 17.47 -4.16
C LYS A 511 0.70 16.27 -4.27
N GLU A 512 1.65 16.14 -3.36
CA GLU A 512 2.57 15.01 -3.30
C GLU A 512 1.83 13.68 -3.05
N LEU A 513 0.89 13.67 -2.10
CA LEU A 513 0.08 12.50 -1.78
C LEU A 513 -0.78 12.06 -2.96
N ASN A 514 -1.47 13.01 -3.62
CA ASN A 514 -2.28 12.68 -4.79
C ASN A 514 -1.43 12.18 -5.97
N ALA A 515 -0.24 12.71 -6.18
CA ALA A 515 0.69 12.17 -7.17
C ALA A 515 1.08 10.70 -6.86
N ARG A 516 1.23 10.35 -5.57
CA ARG A 516 1.49 8.96 -5.13
C ARG A 516 0.27 8.06 -5.32
N PHE A 517 -0.93 8.56 -4.99
CA PHE A 517 -2.15 7.75 -4.99
C PHE A 517 -2.80 7.61 -6.36
N ALA A 518 -2.53 8.52 -7.28
CA ALA A 518 -3.25 8.64 -8.54
C ALA A 518 -3.16 7.39 -9.43
N GLU A 519 -2.00 6.72 -9.46
CA GLU A 519 -1.74 5.61 -10.37
C GLU A 519 -2.34 4.27 -9.90
N TRP A 520 -2.73 4.13 -8.61
CA TRP A 520 -2.95 2.82 -8.01
C TRP A 520 -4.30 2.67 -7.34
N TYR A 521 -4.95 1.53 -7.55
CA TYR A 521 -5.87 0.94 -6.59
C TYR A 521 -5.02 0.15 -5.60
N TYR A 522 -5.21 0.42 -4.32
CA TYR A 522 -4.54 -0.34 -3.26
C TYR A 522 -5.38 -1.52 -2.84
N ILE A 523 -4.72 -2.57 -2.39
CA ILE A 523 -5.35 -3.73 -1.79
C ILE A 523 -4.86 -3.81 -0.35
N ILE A 524 -5.78 -3.84 0.59
CA ILE A 524 -5.54 -3.87 2.03
C ILE A 524 -6.21 -5.09 2.67
N SER A 525 -5.78 -5.45 3.88
CA SER A 525 -6.44 -6.51 4.66
C SER A 525 -7.86 -6.09 5.05
N ASP A 526 -8.83 -6.99 4.89
CA ASP A 526 -10.21 -6.79 5.35
C ASP A 526 -10.31 -6.68 6.88
N ASP A 527 -9.36 -7.29 7.63
CA ASP A 527 -9.28 -7.15 9.08
C ASP A 527 -8.95 -5.71 9.51
N VAL A 528 -8.11 -5.00 8.74
CA VAL A 528 -7.83 -3.58 8.97
C VAL A 528 -9.05 -2.74 8.63
N TYR A 529 -9.72 -3.04 7.51
CA TYR A 529 -10.98 -2.39 7.15
C TYR A 529 -12.01 -2.46 8.28
N ARG A 530 -12.23 -3.63 8.89
CA ARG A 530 -13.19 -3.80 10.00
C ARG A 530 -12.82 -3.03 11.26
N LYS A 531 -11.55 -2.74 11.48
CA LYS A 531 -11.09 -1.91 12.60
C LYS A 531 -11.28 -0.42 12.33
N ILE A 532 -11.30 -0.01 11.06
CA ILE A 532 -11.43 1.38 10.65
C ILE A 532 -12.89 1.76 10.39
N HIS A 533 -13.63 0.91 9.67
CA HIS A 533 -15.02 1.16 9.27
C HIS A 533 -15.98 0.71 10.38
N LEU A 534 -16.14 1.59 11.39
CA LEU A 534 -16.97 1.32 12.56
C LEU A 534 -18.35 1.96 12.41
N GLY A 535 -19.39 1.22 12.77
CA GLY A 535 -20.74 1.76 12.94
C GLY A 535 -20.95 2.41 14.32
N PHE A 536 -22.07 3.11 14.50
CA PHE A 536 -22.39 3.75 15.78
C PHE A 536 -22.41 2.76 16.96
N ASN A 537 -22.97 1.58 16.76
CA ASN A 537 -23.06 0.55 17.80
C ASN A 537 -21.68 -0.03 18.17
N ASP A 538 -20.69 0.07 17.30
CA ASP A 538 -19.33 -0.43 17.56
C ASP A 538 -18.52 0.52 18.44
N ILE A 539 -18.85 1.82 18.40
CA ILE A 539 -18.11 2.88 19.09
C ILE A 539 -18.76 3.30 20.41
N VAL A 540 -19.87 2.65 20.82
CA VAL A 540 -20.63 2.96 22.02
C VAL A 540 -20.60 1.79 22.98
N LYS A 541 -20.39 2.06 24.26
CA LYS A 541 -20.53 1.11 25.36
C LYS A 541 -21.40 1.67 26.48
N LYS A 542 -21.94 0.78 27.30
CA LYS A 542 -22.67 1.19 28.51
C LYS A 542 -21.68 1.70 29.56
N LYS A 543 -22.05 2.80 30.23
CA LYS A 543 -21.31 3.29 31.41
C LYS A 543 -21.29 2.22 32.49
N GLU A 544 -20.12 1.93 33.04
CA GLU A 544 -20.01 1.12 34.22
C GLU A 544 -20.65 1.90 35.37
N THR A 545 -21.80 1.44 35.85
CA THR A 545 -22.37 1.95 37.09
C THR A 545 -21.43 1.56 38.25
N GLU A 546 -20.77 2.54 38.85
CA GLU A 546 -20.12 2.34 40.14
C GLU A 546 -21.16 1.72 41.08
N LYS A 547 -20.96 0.45 41.45
CA LYS A 547 -21.66 -0.15 42.58
C LYS A 547 -21.25 0.64 43.83
N LYS A 548 -22.07 1.62 44.19
CA LYS A 548 -22.02 2.22 45.51
C LYS A 548 -22.29 1.11 46.49
N ASP A 549 -21.25 0.66 47.18
CA ASP A 549 -21.33 -0.18 48.37
C ASP A 549 -22.13 0.58 49.43
N GLU A 550 -23.42 0.33 49.47
CA GLU A 550 -24.21 0.55 50.68
C GLU A 550 -24.17 -0.75 51.48
N GLY A 551 -23.08 -0.92 52.20
CA GLY A 551 -22.95 -1.95 53.20
C GLY A 551 -23.03 -1.34 54.59
N ALA A 552 -24.10 -1.56 55.24
CA ALA A 552 -24.09 -1.40 56.67
C ALA A 552 -24.53 -2.70 57.33
N SER A 553 -23.67 -3.14 58.21
CA SER A 553 -23.97 -3.64 59.55
C SER A 553 -24.06 -5.14 59.79
N THR A 554 -23.11 -5.54 60.59
CA THR A 554 -23.15 -6.39 61.78
C THR A 554 -23.26 -7.90 61.63
N GLY A 555 -22.24 -8.55 62.21
CA GLY A 555 -22.40 -9.81 62.90
C GLY A 555 -21.27 -10.82 62.78
N THR A 556 -20.25 -10.60 63.61
CA THR A 556 -19.58 -11.61 64.47
C THR A 556 -18.99 -12.89 63.88
N SER A 557 -17.65 -12.93 63.95
CA SER A 557 -16.79 -14.01 64.47
C SER A 557 -16.82 -15.40 63.83
N SER A 558 -15.73 -15.79 63.19
CA SER A 558 -14.75 -16.76 63.72
C SER A 558 -13.68 -17.06 62.68
N SER A 559 -12.47 -16.83 63.08
CA SER A 559 -11.20 -17.46 62.75
C SER A 559 -11.25 -18.77 61.96
N GLU A 560 -10.43 -18.87 60.89
CA GLU A 560 -9.26 -19.76 60.92
C GLU A 560 -8.39 -19.51 59.67
N GLN A 561 -7.12 -19.43 59.95
CA GLN A 561 -5.98 -19.38 59.08
C GLN A 561 -5.80 -20.71 58.34
N GLU A 562 -5.33 -20.68 57.12
CA GLU A 562 -4.11 -21.41 56.64
C GLU A 562 -3.95 -21.13 55.16
N LYS A 563 -2.93 -20.45 54.79
CA LYS A 563 -1.54 -20.79 54.43
C LYS A 563 -1.36 -21.35 53.02
N ALA A 564 -0.62 -20.58 52.29
CA ALA A 564 0.00 -20.81 51.00
C ALA A 564 0.63 -22.19 50.86
N THR A 565 0.62 -22.71 49.63
CA THR A 565 1.82 -23.28 48.99
C THR A 565 1.49 -23.77 47.57
N GLU A 566 2.14 -23.23 46.55
CA GLU A 566 2.62 -23.96 45.39
C GLU A 566 3.74 -24.96 45.85
N PRO A 567 4.23 -25.93 45.12
CA PRO A 567 4.28 -26.20 43.69
C PRO A 567 4.30 -27.70 43.24
N SER A 568 4.49 -27.86 41.95
CA SER A 568 5.29 -28.94 41.27
C SER A 568 4.75 -30.34 41.07
N GLN A 569 4.72 -30.63 39.79
CA GLN A 569 5.25 -31.83 39.04
C GLN A 569 5.01 -33.24 39.58
N THR A 570 4.65 -34.06 38.61
CA THR A 570 5.23 -35.35 38.28
C THR A 570 4.35 -36.57 38.43
N GLU A 571 4.25 -37.25 37.26
CA GLU A 571 4.19 -38.70 37.04
C GLU A 571 2.89 -39.48 37.25
N MET A 572 2.50 -39.97 36.10
CA MET A 572 2.49 -41.41 35.67
C MET A 572 1.34 -42.31 36.16
N LEU A 573 0.90 -43.04 35.15
CA LEU A 573 0.48 -44.44 35.07
C LEU A 573 -1.01 -44.79 35.19
N GLN A 574 -1.47 -45.27 34.00
CA GLN A 574 -2.23 -46.52 33.79
C GLN A 574 -3.54 -46.71 34.58
N ASP A 575 -4.62 -47.09 34.02
CA ASP A 575 -4.90 -48.25 33.20
C ASP A 575 -6.40 -48.36 32.88
N THR A 576 -6.71 -48.93 31.73
CA THR A 576 -7.74 -49.93 31.46
C THR A 576 -9.20 -49.52 31.23
N GLN A 577 -9.55 -49.68 29.95
CA GLN A 577 -10.71 -50.42 29.40
C GLN A 577 -12.15 -49.93 29.68
N GLN A 578 -12.83 -49.60 28.63
CA GLN A 578 -13.83 -50.48 27.99
C GLN A 578 -14.66 -49.72 26.92
N ALA A 579 -14.51 -50.10 25.67
CA ALA A 579 -15.52 -50.01 24.63
C ALA A 579 -16.23 -51.38 24.58
N PRO A 580 -17.20 -51.64 23.73
CA PRO A 580 -18.31 -50.97 23.09
C PRO A 580 -19.65 -51.70 23.34
N PRO A 581 -20.71 -51.67 22.53
CA PRO A 581 -20.74 -52.35 21.25
C PRO A 581 -21.47 -51.63 20.09
N ALA A 582 -21.01 -52.03 18.94
CA ALA A 582 -21.63 -51.87 17.64
C ALA A 582 -22.92 -52.70 17.47
N THR A 583 -23.82 -52.20 16.62
CA THR A 583 -24.72 -53.05 15.86
C THR A 583 -24.94 -52.50 14.46
N GLU A 584 -24.35 -53.16 13.51
CA GLU A 584 -24.80 -53.35 12.13
C GLU A 584 -25.63 -54.64 12.07
N PRO A 585 -26.23 -55.06 10.94
CA PRO A 585 -26.71 -54.38 9.73
C PRO A 585 -28.16 -54.81 9.35
N ASP A 586 -28.75 -54.24 8.33
CA ASP A 586 -29.48 -55.10 7.36
C ASP A 586 -29.58 -54.48 5.97
N GLN A 587 -29.28 -55.32 5.02
CA GLN A 587 -29.33 -55.16 3.59
C GLN A 587 -30.75 -55.12 3.10
N THR A 588 -31.06 -54.40 2.04
CA THR A 588 -31.75 -54.91 0.85
C THR A 588 -31.79 -53.88 -0.26
N THR A 589 -31.07 -54.14 -1.31
CA THR A 589 -31.39 -53.80 -2.70
C THR A 589 -32.49 -54.76 -3.16
N PRO A 590 -33.37 -54.47 -4.16
CA PRO A 590 -32.94 -54.33 -5.54
C PRO A 590 -33.85 -53.52 -6.51
N MET A 591 -33.31 -53.31 -7.70
CA MET A 591 -33.89 -53.27 -9.06
C MET A 591 -34.68 -52.03 -9.55
N ALA A 592 -34.15 -51.50 -10.63
CA ALA A 592 -34.83 -50.77 -11.70
C ALA A 592 -35.84 -51.69 -12.48
N PRO A 593 -36.78 -51.13 -13.24
CA PRO A 593 -36.56 -50.96 -14.68
C PRO A 593 -37.20 -49.70 -15.30
N ALA A 594 -36.53 -49.11 -16.28
CA ALA A 594 -36.76 -49.12 -17.73
C ALA A 594 -38.05 -48.45 -18.27
N ALA A 595 -37.74 -47.46 -19.14
CA ALA A 595 -38.41 -47.13 -20.40
C ALA A 595 -39.80 -46.49 -20.41
N ASP A 596 -39.89 -45.31 -20.97
CA ASP A 596 -40.50 -45.11 -22.28
C ASP A 596 -40.38 -43.65 -22.77
N ASN A 597 -39.91 -43.54 -24.00
CA ASN A 597 -40.02 -42.37 -24.88
C ASN A 597 -41.30 -42.60 -25.74
N PRO A 598 -42.03 -41.62 -26.26
CA PRO A 598 -41.74 -41.19 -27.60
C PRO A 598 -42.03 -39.71 -27.99
N GLN A 599 -41.20 -39.23 -28.90
CA GLN A 599 -41.50 -38.51 -30.17
C GLN A 599 -42.53 -37.37 -30.14
N SER A 600 -42.35 -36.27 -30.79
CA SER A 600 -41.89 -35.80 -32.11
C SER A 600 -42.27 -34.33 -32.18
N ALA A 601 -41.74 -33.42 -32.90
CA ALA A 601 -41.48 -33.25 -34.31
C ALA A 601 -40.73 -31.92 -34.53
N GLU A 602 -39.76 -31.91 -35.39
CA GLU A 602 -39.59 -31.14 -36.65
C GLU A 602 -39.82 -29.61 -36.56
N SER A 603 -38.90 -28.79 -37.01
CA SER A 603 -38.41 -28.56 -38.38
C SER A 603 -37.24 -27.57 -38.40
N SER A 604 -36.21 -27.95 -39.02
CA SER A 604 -35.63 -27.52 -40.32
C SER A 604 -35.03 -26.12 -40.39
N SER A 605 -33.75 -26.11 -40.64
CA SER A 605 -32.95 -25.71 -41.80
C SER A 605 -32.51 -24.27 -41.75
N SER A 606 -31.34 -23.82 -42.11
CA SER A 606 -30.33 -24.29 -43.07
C SER A 606 -29.13 -23.35 -42.97
N ASN A 607 -27.95 -23.93 -42.97
CA ASN A 607 -26.71 -23.21 -43.33
C ASN A 607 -26.64 -23.21 -44.87
N PRO A 608 -26.00 -22.23 -45.46
CA PRO A 608 -25.17 -22.49 -46.62
C PRO A 608 -23.73 -21.90 -46.48
N PRO A 609 -22.80 -22.37 -47.35
CA PRO A 609 -21.37 -22.37 -47.15
C PRO A 609 -20.65 -21.15 -47.78
N PRO A 610 -19.31 -21.10 -47.74
CA PRO A 610 -18.53 -19.92 -48.03
C PRO A 610 -18.23 -19.77 -49.52
N THR A 611 -18.12 -18.52 -50.00
CA THR A 611 -17.57 -18.19 -51.33
C THR A 611 -16.40 -17.22 -51.18
N ASP A 612 -15.30 -17.63 -51.77
CA ASP A 612 -14.15 -16.80 -52.14
C ASP A 612 -14.54 -15.64 -53.06
N ALA A 613 -13.88 -14.48 -52.90
CA ALA A 613 -13.28 -13.68 -53.98
C ALA A 613 -12.67 -12.38 -53.41
N ASN A 614 -11.42 -12.34 -53.39
CA ASN A 614 -10.44 -11.43 -54.00
C ASN A 614 -11.04 -10.16 -54.62
N GLU A 615 -10.76 -8.97 -54.02
CA GLU A 615 -10.51 -7.74 -54.79
C GLU A 615 -10.00 -6.63 -53.85
N ALA A 616 -8.78 -6.17 -54.15
CA ALA A 616 -8.20 -4.96 -53.59
C ALA A 616 -8.71 -3.73 -54.38
N PRO A 617 -8.85 -2.57 -53.76
CA PRO A 617 -8.58 -1.34 -54.47
C PRO A 617 -7.53 -0.44 -53.80
N ALA A 618 -6.60 -0.10 -54.64
CA ALA A 618 -5.83 1.13 -54.86
C ALA A 618 -5.69 2.15 -53.71
N GLN A 619 -4.42 2.45 -53.42
CA GLN A 619 -3.94 3.68 -52.80
C GLN A 619 -4.20 4.92 -53.66
N PRO A 620 -4.39 6.09 -53.09
CA PRO A 620 -3.96 7.34 -53.70
C PRO A 620 -2.69 7.89 -53.03
N ALA A 621 -1.91 8.48 -53.91
CA ALA A 621 -0.59 9.04 -53.75
C ALA A 621 -0.50 10.23 -52.80
N GLY A 622 0.58 10.29 -52.10
CA GLY A 622 1.61 11.29 -51.88
C GLY A 622 1.23 12.72 -51.55
N GLU A 623 1.63 13.12 -50.32
CA GLU A 623 2.08 14.50 -50.12
C GLU A 623 3.24 14.48 -49.07
N GLN A 624 4.42 14.92 -49.53
CA GLN A 624 5.61 15.12 -48.73
C GLN A 624 5.48 16.41 -47.91
N PRO A 625 5.98 16.47 -46.67
CA PRO A 625 6.14 17.74 -45.95
C PRO A 625 7.42 18.47 -46.41
N PRO A 626 7.45 19.81 -46.35
CA PRO A 626 8.55 20.62 -46.82
C PRO A 626 9.74 20.63 -45.86
N GLN A 627 10.93 20.59 -46.45
CA GLN A 627 12.24 20.76 -45.82
C GLN A 627 12.39 22.20 -45.30
N ALA A 628 12.89 22.32 -44.08
CA ALA A 628 13.38 23.57 -43.52
C ALA A 628 14.82 23.83 -43.95
N THR A 629 15.03 25.00 -44.53
CA THR A 629 16.34 25.59 -44.87
C THR A 629 16.96 26.28 -43.66
N PRO A 630 18.28 26.25 -43.44
CA PRO A 630 18.95 26.96 -42.36
C PRO A 630 19.25 28.39 -42.75
N GLN A 631 19.04 29.32 -41.80
CA GLN A 631 19.68 30.67 -41.89
C GLN A 631 20.52 30.89 -40.61
N GLN A 632 21.67 31.35 -40.89
CA GLN A 632 22.86 31.95 -40.27
C GLN A 632 22.77 32.27 -38.77
#